data_2a30138782864426d25acc63999ad38c
#
_entry.id   2a30138782864426d25acc63999ad38c
#
_cell.length_a   1.000
_cell.length_b   1.000
_cell.length_c   1.000
_cell.angle_alpha   90.00
_cell.angle_beta   90.00
_cell.angle_gamma   90.00
#
_symmetry.space_group_name_H-M   'P 1'
#
loop_
_entity.id
_entity.type
_entity.pdbx_description
1 polymer ?
#
loop_
_entity_poly.entity_id
_entity_poly.type
_entity_poly.pdbx_seq_one_letter_code
_entity_poly.pdbx_strand_id
1 'polypeptide(L)'
;MIVDVRNAAASAVAFLFVPLLAFAGAAEGEKKAAPCVACHGEAGNSVNPQWPSLAQQPAQFISTALFMFREGNRKNDLMTPMAKPLSNADMNDLAAYFSAQKAAQPKHQSKPENVAAGPGLAKKFNCSQCHGPRLLGQQHIPRLAGQQHEYVLAQLKAFKAQTRADIDGNMTSAAQALSPQDIEALADYVAGLSAE
;
A
#
# COMPACT_ATOMS: atom_id res chain seq x y z
N MET A 1 8.87 51.26 52.36
CA MET A 1 8.90 49.77 52.35
C MET A 1 8.70 49.32 50.93
N ILE A 2 9.79 48.95 50.27
CA ILE A 2 9.79 48.53 48.86
C ILE A 2 9.88 47.01 48.88
N VAL A 3 8.90 46.33 48.35
CA VAL A 3 8.88 44.86 48.24
C VAL A 3 9.37 44.49 46.83
N ASP A 4 10.56 43.88 46.82
CA ASP A 4 11.26 43.39 45.64
C ASP A 4 10.65 42.05 45.22
N VAL A 5 9.97 41.98 44.04
CA VAL A 5 9.40 40.75 43.52
C VAL A 5 10.38 40.16 42.50
N ARG A 6 11.17 39.17 42.97
CA ARG A 6 12.08 38.41 42.12
C ARG A 6 11.28 37.50 41.19
N ASN A 7 11.34 37.79 39.89
CA ASN A 7 10.86 36.96 38.81
C ASN A 7 11.70 35.65 38.74
N ALA A 8 11.10 34.54 39.12
CA ALA A 8 11.63 33.20 38.83
C ALA A 8 11.17 32.77 37.44
N ALA A 9 12.05 32.85 36.47
CA ALA A 9 11.80 32.28 35.13
C ALA A 9 11.90 30.73 35.19
N ALA A 10 10.78 30.05 35.14
CA ALA A 10 10.74 28.61 35.01
C ALA A 10 11.01 28.22 33.55
N SER A 11 12.20 27.73 33.27
CA SER A 11 12.56 27.15 31.97
C SER A 11 11.82 25.80 31.78
N ALA A 12 10.77 25.77 30.99
CA ALA A 12 10.13 24.52 30.57
C ALA A 12 10.99 23.83 29.52
N VAL A 13 11.66 22.76 29.92
CA VAL A 13 12.36 21.84 29.00
C VAL A 13 11.28 20.98 28.34
N ALA A 14 10.93 21.30 27.10
CA ALA A 14 10.06 20.47 26.28
C ALA A 14 10.83 19.21 25.84
N PHE A 15 10.54 18.07 26.46
CA PHE A 15 11.00 16.77 26.00
C PHE A 15 10.26 16.44 24.69
N LEU A 16 10.97 16.53 23.56
CA LEU A 16 10.53 15.99 22.30
C LEU A 16 10.50 14.45 22.40
N PHE A 17 9.34 13.90 22.69
CA PHE A 17 9.09 12.46 22.60
C PHE A 17 9.05 12.07 21.12
N VAL A 18 10.20 11.73 20.54
CA VAL A 18 10.26 11.08 19.22
C VAL A 18 9.75 9.65 19.41
N PRO A 19 8.78 9.18 18.62
CA PRO A 19 8.23 7.82 18.78
C PRO A 19 9.27 6.77 18.34
N LEU A 20 10.08 6.30 19.27
CA LEU A 20 11.03 5.18 19.07
C LEU A 20 10.34 3.87 18.66
N LEU A 21 9.03 3.73 18.92
CA LEU A 21 8.25 2.51 18.68
C LEU A 21 8.07 2.18 17.19
N ALA A 22 8.01 3.19 16.31
CA ALA A 22 7.85 2.97 14.88
C ALA A 22 9.11 2.36 14.21
N PHE A 23 10.29 2.68 14.72
CA PHE A 23 11.56 2.14 14.23
C PHE A 23 11.80 0.69 14.66
N ALA A 24 11.31 0.30 15.84
CA ALA A 24 11.48 -1.06 16.34
C ALA A 24 10.78 -2.10 15.45
N GLY A 25 9.53 -1.85 15.05
CA GLY A 25 8.76 -2.75 14.17
C GLY A 25 9.38 -2.90 12.79
N ALA A 26 9.91 -1.82 12.19
CA ALA A 26 10.56 -1.88 10.88
C ALA A 26 11.85 -2.73 10.91
N ALA A 27 12.67 -2.62 11.97
CA ALA A 27 13.88 -3.42 12.12
C ALA A 27 13.59 -4.91 12.33
N GLU A 28 12.54 -5.24 13.09
CA GLU A 28 12.09 -6.63 13.24
C GLU A 28 11.48 -7.16 11.94
N GLY A 29 10.74 -6.32 11.21
CA GLY A 29 10.18 -6.64 9.89
C GLY A 29 11.26 -6.96 8.85
N GLU A 30 12.38 -6.22 8.86
CA GLU A 30 13.52 -6.49 7.97
C GLU A 30 14.08 -7.91 8.17
N LYS A 31 14.25 -8.34 9.41
CA LYS A 31 14.73 -9.69 9.73
C LYS A 31 13.78 -10.78 9.22
N LYS A 32 12.49 -10.49 9.18
CA LYS A 32 11.43 -11.42 8.75
C LYS A 32 11.15 -11.37 7.24
N ALA A 33 11.63 -10.33 6.54
CA ALA A 33 11.27 -10.06 5.16
C ALA A 33 11.94 -10.99 4.12
N ALA A 34 13.01 -11.71 4.48
CA ALA A 34 13.79 -12.54 3.54
C ALA A 34 12.92 -13.45 2.63
N PRO A 35 11.95 -14.23 3.14
CA PRO A 35 11.09 -15.04 2.27
C PRO A 35 10.16 -14.21 1.38
N CYS A 36 9.83 -12.98 1.77
CA CYS A 36 8.96 -12.10 1.00
C CYS A 36 9.70 -11.45 -0.18
N VAL A 37 10.94 -10.98 0.05
CA VAL A 37 11.74 -10.30 -0.98
C VAL A 37 12.15 -11.21 -2.13
N ALA A 38 12.18 -12.53 -1.93
CA ALA A 38 12.43 -13.51 -2.99
C ALA A 38 11.44 -13.35 -4.17
N CYS A 39 10.20 -12.98 -3.89
CA CYS A 39 9.15 -12.75 -4.88
C CYS A 39 8.85 -11.25 -5.09
N HIS A 40 8.75 -10.50 -4.00
CA HIS A 40 8.36 -9.09 -4.05
C HIS A 40 9.53 -8.13 -4.34
N GLY A 41 10.73 -8.65 -4.54
CA GLY A 41 11.93 -7.89 -4.88
C GLY A 41 12.61 -7.23 -3.68
N GLU A 42 13.83 -6.78 -3.90
CA GLU A 42 14.62 -6.10 -2.89
C GLU A 42 13.86 -4.88 -2.35
N ALA A 43 13.86 -4.72 -1.02
CA ALA A 43 13.09 -3.69 -0.33
C ALA A 43 11.60 -3.64 -0.73
N GLY A 44 11.03 -4.75 -1.25
CA GLY A 44 9.66 -4.81 -1.71
C GLY A 44 9.39 -4.15 -3.06
N ASN A 45 10.43 -3.93 -3.87
CA ASN A 45 10.30 -3.41 -5.24
C ASN A 45 10.34 -4.55 -6.25
N SER A 46 9.18 -5.11 -6.59
CA SER A 46 9.07 -6.23 -7.52
C SER A 46 9.57 -5.86 -8.91
N VAL A 47 10.29 -6.78 -9.52
CA VAL A 47 10.67 -6.73 -10.94
C VAL A 47 9.83 -7.68 -11.80
N ASN A 48 9.02 -8.52 -11.16
CA ASN A 48 8.10 -9.42 -11.85
C ASN A 48 6.75 -8.72 -12.05
N PRO A 49 6.23 -8.63 -13.28
CA PRO A 49 4.99 -7.91 -13.57
C PRO A 49 3.73 -8.50 -12.92
N GLN A 50 3.78 -9.78 -12.55
CA GLN A 50 2.65 -10.47 -11.90
C GLN A 50 2.63 -10.34 -10.37
N TRP A 51 3.76 -9.96 -9.75
CA TRP A 51 3.90 -9.87 -8.31
C TRP A 51 3.93 -8.41 -7.86
N PRO A 52 3.13 -8.04 -6.85
CA PRO A 52 3.02 -6.63 -6.46
C PRO A 52 4.28 -6.11 -5.79
N SER A 53 4.59 -4.84 -6.04
CA SER A 53 5.51 -4.08 -5.21
C SER A 53 4.87 -3.75 -3.86
N LEU A 54 5.60 -4.00 -2.77
CA LEU A 54 5.20 -3.76 -1.38
C LEU A 54 5.79 -2.46 -0.83
N ALA A 55 6.91 -1.99 -1.40
CA ALA A 55 7.56 -0.74 -0.99
C ALA A 55 6.57 0.43 -0.96
N GLN A 56 6.61 1.22 0.11
CA GLN A 56 5.75 2.40 0.30
C GLN A 56 4.23 2.11 0.24
N GLN A 57 3.81 0.85 0.39
CA GLN A 57 2.40 0.55 0.62
C GLN A 57 2.02 0.98 2.05
N PRO A 58 0.80 1.50 2.29
CA PRO A 58 0.35 1.80 3.63
C PRO A 58 0.47 0.59 4.55
N ALA A 59 1.05 0.78 5.75
CA ALA A 59 1.31 -0.34 6.68
C ALA A 59 0.03 -1.12 7.01
N GLN A 60 -1.07 -0.41 7.28
CA GLN A 60 -2.35 -1.04 7.57
C GLN A 60 -2.87 -1.86 6.38
N PHE A 61 -2.62 -1.44 5.13
CA PHE A 61 -2.97 -2.24 3.96
C PHE A 61 -2.19 -3.56 3.93
N ILE A 62 -0.87 -3.53 4.20
CA ILE A 62 -0.04 -4.74 4.19
C ILE A 62 -0.51 -5.70 5.27
N SER A 63 -0.68 -5.24 6.52
CA SER A 63 -1.13 -6.10 7.62
C SER A 63 -2.54 -6.67 7.37
N THR A 64 -3.48 -5.86 6.84
CA THR A 64 -4.82 -6.32 6.46
C THR A 64 -4.76 -7.37 5.33
N ALA A 65 -3.93 -7.16 4.31
CA ALA A 65 -3.81 -8.11 3.20
C ALA A 65 -3.23 -9.46 3.68
N LEU A 66 -2.20 -9.44 4.54
CA LEU A 66 -1.63 -10.65 5.15
C LEU A 66 -2.65 -11.36 6.03
N PHE A 67 -3.41 -10.62 6.85
CA PHE A 67 -4.51 -11.15 7.63
C PHE A 67 -5.56 -11.84 6.75
N MET A 68 -6.00 -11.21 5.67
CA MET A 68 -6.99 -11.80 4.76
C MET A 68 -6.49 -13.09 4.11
N PHE A 69 -5.21 -13.17 3.74
CA PHE A 69 -4.60 -14.40 3.23
C PHE A 69 -4.55 -15.50 4.30
N ARG A 70 -4.14 -15.15 5.54
CA ARG A 70 -4.05 -16.10 6.66
C ARG A 70 -5.40 -16.70 7.01
N GLU A 71 -6.45 -15.86 7.07
CA GLU A 71 -7.82 -16.28 7.42
C GLU A 71 -8.59 -16.88 6.22
N GLY A 72 -8.00 -16.88 5.01
CA GLY A 72 -8.63 -17.43 3.80
C GLY A 72 -9.74 -16.56 3.20
N ASN A 73 -9.90 -15.32 3.68
CA ASN A 73 -10.83 -14.33 3.10
C ASN A 73 -10.33 -13.81 1.73
N ARG A 74 -9.02 -13.87 1.51
CA ARG A 74 -8.37 -13.69 0.20
C ARG A 74 -7.55 -14.94 -0.09
N LYS A 75 -7.85 -15.62 -1.19
CA LYS A 75 -7.17 -16.88 -1.56
C LYS A 75 -6.14 -16.64 -2.65
N ASN A 76 -4.99 -17.25 -2.50
CA ASN A 76 -3.94 -17.28 -3.51
C ASN A 76 -3.00 -18.44 -3.17
N ASP A 77 -2.65 -19.27 -4.15
CA ASP A 77 -1.90 -20.51 -3.94
C ASP A 77 -0.49 -20.29 -3.39
N LEU A 78 0.11 -19.12 -3.63
CA LEU A 78 1.42 -18.74 -3.10
C LEU A 78 1.30 -17.97 -1.77
N MET A 79 0.43 -16.94 -1.72
CA MET A 79 0.37 -16.07 -0.55
C MET A 79 -0.37 -16.67 0.65
N THR A 80 -1.37 -17.52 0.42
CA THR A 80 -2.11 -18.15 1.53
C THR A 80 -1.20 -19.01 2.40
N PRO A 81 -0.39 -19.94 1.87
CA PRO A 81 0.55 -20.70 2.69
C PRO A 81 1.64 -19.84 3.32
N MET A 82 2.09 -18.77 2.64
CA MET A 82 3.08 -17.84 3.19
C MET A 82 2.57 -17.03 4.38
N ALA A 83 1.30 -16.63 4.36
CA ALA A 83 0.69 -15.87 5.45
C ALA A 83 0.24 -16.76 6.63
N LYS A 84 -0.04 -18.04 6.39
CA LYS A 84 -0.61 -18.96 7.39
C LYS A 84 0.17 -19.03 8.71
N PRO A 85 1.52 -19.08 8.73
CA PRO A 85 2.28 -19.14 9.99
C PRO A 85 2.46 -17.80 10.70
N LEU A 86 2.08 -16.66 10.07
CA LEU A 86 2.37 -15.34 10.63
C LEU A 86 1.47 -15.00 11.82
N SER A 87 2.07 -14.58 12.92
CA SER A 87 1.36 -13.95 14.02
C SER A 87 0.91 -12.51 13.67
N ASN A 88 0.03 -11.92 14.48
CA ASN A 88 -0.34 -10.51 14.31
C ASN A 88 0.89 -9.58 14.46
N ALA A 89 1.82 -9.92 15.35
CA ALA A 89 3.07 -9.16 15.52
C ALA A 89 3.93 -9.25 14.25
N ASP A 90 4.10 -10.44 13.66
CA ASP A 90 4.86 -10.60 12.42
C ASP A 90 4.27 -9.80 11.27
N MET A 91 2.95 -9.82 11.13
CA MET A 91 2.25 -9.04 10.09
C MET A 91 2.46 -7.53 10.27
N ASN A 92 2.45 -7.04 11.51
CA ASN A 92 2.68 -5.61 11.81
C ASN A 92 4.14 -5.22 11.58
N ASP A 93 5.10 -6.07 11.94
CA ASP A 93 6.52 -5.82 11.72
C ASP A 93 6.84 -5.77 10.21
N LEU A 94 6.36 -6.75 9.45
CA LEU A 94 6.49 -6.77 7.97
C LEU A 94 5.82 -5.55 7.32
N ALA A 95 4.65 -5.16 7.82
CA ALA A 95 3.95 -3.96 7.36
C ALA A 95 4.75 -2.69 7.63
N ALA A 96 5.33 -2.54 8.83
CA ALA A 96 6.19 -1.42 9.18
C ALA A 96 7.45 -1.37 8.30
N TYR A 97 8.09 -2.52 8.05
CA TYR A 97 9.26 -2.59 7.18
C TYR A 97 8.96 -2.16 5.74
N PHE A 98 8.00 -2.79 5.07
CA PHE A 98 7.71 -2.50 3.67
C PHE A 98 7.13 -1.10 3.46
N SER A 99 6.34 -0.60 4.40
CA SER A 99 5.80 0.77 4.31
C SER A 99 6.88 1.85 4.41
N ALA A 100 7.96 1.58 5.12
CA ALA A 100 9.11 2.49 5.25
C ALA A 100 10.05 2.45 4.03
N GLN A 101 9.91 1.46 3.14
CA GLN A 101 10.77 1.37 1.96
C GLN A 101 10.37 2.42 0.91
N LYS A 102 11.38 2.92 0.19
CA LYS A 102 11.15 3.81 -0.95
C LYS A 102 10.66 3.01 -2.16
N ALA A 103 9.53 3.42 -2.75
CA ALA A 103 9.07 2.83 -4.01
C ALA A 103 10.03 3.20 -5.14
N ALA A 104 10.38 2.22 -5.96
CA ALA A 104 11.17 2.46 -7.17
C ALA A 104 10.33 3.25 -8.20
N GLN A 105 11.03 3.98 -9.07
CA GLN A 105 10.37 4.63 -10.21
C GLN A 105 9.76 3.56 -11.12
N PRO A 106 8.55 3.80 -11.67
CA PRO A 106 7.90 2.85 -12.54
C PRO A 106 8.73 2.63 -13.81
N LYS A 107 8.87 1.37 -14.21
CA LYS A 107 9.49 0.99 -15.49
C LYS A 107 8.46 0.83 -16.60
N HIS A 108 7.17 0.75 -16.23
CA HIS A 108 6.07 0.62 -17.17
C HIS A 108 5.89 1.92 -17.96
N GLN A 109 5.80 1.78 -19.28
CA GLN A 109 5.52 2.89 -20.19
C GLN A 109 4.07 2.80 -20.63
N SER A 110 3.22 3.61 -20.02
CA SER A 110 1.81 3.67 -20.34
C SER A 110 1.58 4.22 -21.75
N LYS A 111 0.58 3.71 -22.43
CA LYS A 111 0.18 4.20 -23.75
C LYS A 111 -0.30 5.65 -23.64
N PRO A 112 0.07 6.53 -24.59
CA PRO A 112 -0.30 7.96 -24.56
C PRO A 112 -1.81 8.18 -24.37
N GLU A 113 -2.66 7.39 -25.05
CA GLU A 113 -4.11 7.44 -24.91
C GLU A 113 -4.58 7.13 -23.49
N ASN A 114 -3.95 6.19 -22.80
CA ASN A 114 -4.31 5.83 -21.41
C ASN A 114 -3.80 6.86 -20.42
N VAL A 115 -2.65 7.47 -20.67
CA VAL A 115 -2.16 8.62 -19.87
C VAL A 115 -3.15 9.79 -19.97
N ALA A 116 -3.65 10.07 -21.16
CA ALA A 116 -4.63 11.14 -21.37
C ALA A 116 -6.00 10.84 -20.75
N ALA A 117 -6.50 9.61 -20.90
CA ALA A 117 -7.82 9.20 -20.41
C ALA A 117 -7.84 8.88 -18.91
N GLY A 118 -6.71 8.41 -18.34
CA GLY A 118 -6.61 7.85 -17.01
C GLY A 118 -7.15 8.74 -15.88
N PRO A 119 -6.80 10.04 -15.81
CA PRO A 119 -7.35 10.94 -14.79
C PRO A 119 -8.88 11.04 -14.86
N GLY A 120 -9.44 11.11 -16.07
CA GLY A 120 -10.88 11.13 -16.30
C GLY A 120 -11.58 9.86 -15.86
N LEU A 121 -11.00 8.70 -16.18
CA LEU A 121 -11.50 7.39 -15.74
C LEU A 121 -11.40 7.24 -14.21
N ALA A 122 -10.27 7.59 -13.61
CA ALA A 122 -10.10 7.54 -12.15
C ALA A 122 -11.12 8.44 -11.41
N LYS A 123 -11.46 9.59 -11.98
CA LYS A 123 -12.52 10.46 -11.47
C LYS A 123 -13.92 9.86 -11.68
N LYS A 124 -14.21 9.37 -12.89
CA LYS A 124 -15.50 8.76 -13.27
C LYS A 124 -15.88 7.60 -12.34
N PHE A 125 -14.91 6.77 -11.99
CA PHE A 125 -15.10 5.61 -11.13
C PHE A 125 -14.72 5.84 -9.65
N ASN A 126 -14.54 7.09 -9.23
CA ASN A 126 -14.24 7.50 -7.86
C ASN A 126 -12.99 6.86 -7.24
N CYS A 127 -12.02 6.41 -8.04
CA CYS A 127 -10.80 5.74 -7.55
C CYS A 127 -10.03 6.62 -6.55
N SER A 128 -9.84 7.90 -6.89
CA SER A 128 -9.10 8.86 -6.06
C SER A 128 -9.80 9.25 -4.76
N GLN A 129 -11.11 8.96 -4.61
CA GLN A 129 -11.83 9.21 -3.36
C GLN A 129 -11.29 8.35 -2.20
N CYS A 130 -10.96 7.10 -2.49
CA CYS A 130 -10.40 6.15 -1.53
C CYS A 130 -8.87 6.07 -1.62
N HIS A 131 -8.33 5.93 -2.85
CA HIS A 131 -6.89 5.77 -3.06
C HIS A 131 -6.08 7.08 -2.97
N GLY A 132 -6.75 8.21 -2.73
CA GLY A 132 -6.16 9.55 -2.68
C GLY A 132 -5.96 10.18 -4.05
N PRO A 133 -5.76 11.52 -4.12
CA PRO A 133 -5.72 12.25 -5.40
C PRO A 133 -4.54 11.87 -6.28
N ARG A 134 -3.44 11.38 -5.70
CA ARG A 134 -2.27 10.85 -6.42
C ARG A 134 -2.22 9.32 -6.44
N LEU A 135 -3.29 8.66 -6.01
CA LEU A 135 -3.41 7.19 -5.94
C LEU A 135 -2.32 6.52 -5.08
N LEU A 136 -1.87 7.22 -4.03
CA LEU A 136 -0.82 6.76 -3.10
C LEU A 136 -1.36 5.88 -1.97
N GLY A 137 -2.68 5.75 -1.86
CA GLY A 137 -3.33 4.96 -0.81
C GLY A 137 -3.31 5.65 0.55
N GLN A 138 -4.02 5.06 1.50
CA GLN A 138 -4.08 5.49 2.88
C GLN A 138 -4.69 4.39 3.76
N GLN A 139 -4.25 4.26 5.01
CA GLN A 139 -4.80 3.27 5.92
C GLN A 139 -4.77 1.84 5.31
N HIS A 140 -5.92 1.16 5.24
CA HIS A 140 -6.07 -0.16 4.62
C HIS A 140 -6.26 -0.12 3.09
N ILE A 141 -6.23 1.05 2.48
CA ILE A 141 -6.41 1.26 1.04
C ILE A 141 -5.04 1.36 0.36
N PRO A 142 -4.74 0.54 -0.65
CA PRO A 142 -3.39 0.46 -1.22
C PRO A 142 -3.01 1.65 -2.09
N ARG A 143 -1.70 1.88 -2.20
CA ARG A 143 -1.10 2.66 -3.27
C ARG A 143 -1.28 1.91 -4.60
N LEU A 144 -1.77 2.61 -5.61
CA LEU A 144 -1.89 2.14 -6.99
C LEU A 144 -0.78 2.70 -7.88
N ALA A 145 -0.36 3.95 -7.66
CA ALA A 145 0.67 4.62 -8.45
C ALA A 145 1.97 3.78 -8.50
N GLY A 146 2.45 3.48 -9.70
CA GLY A 146 3.65 2.69 -9.95
C GLY A 146 3.56 1.23 -9.53
N GLN A 147 2.34 0.68 -9.40
CA GLN A 147 2.18 -0.76 -9.16
C GLN A 147 2.33 -1.53 -10.47
N GLN A 148 2.71 -2.80 -10.38
CA GLN A 148 2.93 -3.67 -11.53
C GLN A 148 1.65 -3.79 -12.39
N HIS A 149 1.76 -3.50 -13.68
CA HIS A 149 0.65 -3.47 -14.64
C HIS A 149 -0.17 -4.77 -14.63
N GLU A 150 0.50 -5.91 -14.88
CA GLU A 150 -0.17 -7.21 -14.95
C GLU A 150 -0.87 -7.58 -13.63
N TYR A 151 -0.25 -7.21 -12.50
CA TYR A 151 -0.85 -7.41 -11.19
C TYR A 151 -2.12 -6.56 -11.03
N VAL A 152 -2.09 -5.26 -11.34
CA VAL A 152 -3.28 -4.38 -11.23
C VAL A 152 -4.40 -4.89 -12.14
N LEU A 153 -4.06 -5.24 -13.38
CA LEU A 153 -4.98 -5.80 -14.35
C LEU A 153 -5.67 -7.06 -13.81
N ALA A 154 -4.90 -8.02 -13.32
CA ALA A 154 -5.42 -9.25 -12.75
C ALA A 154 -6.31 -8.98 -11.52
N GLN A 155 -5.94 -8.02 -10.66
CA GLN A 155 -6.73 -7.71 -9.47
C GLN A 155 -8.06 -7.04 -9.82
N LEU A 156 -8.10 -6.09 -10.77
CA LEU A 156 -9.35 -5.46 -11.20
C LEU A 156 -10.29 -6.48 -11.86
N LYS A 157 -9.75 -7.38 -12.70
CA LYS A 157 -10.51 -8.50 -13.27
C LYS A 157 -11.07 -9.42 -12.18
N ALA A 158 -10.28 -9.76 -11.17
CA ALA A 158 -10.69 -10.63 -10.07
C ALA A 158 -11.78 -9.99 -9.19
N PHE A 159 -11.69 -8.68 -8.89
CA PHE A 159 -12.75 -7.96 -8.20
C PHE A 159 -14.05 -7.92 -9.01
N LYS A 160 -13.95 -7.64 -10.33
CA LYS A 160 -15.11 -7.65 -11.21
C LYS A 160 -15.77 -9.03 -11.29
N ALA A 161 -14.99 -10.09 -11.35
CA ALA A 161 -15.47 -11.48 -11.36
C ALA A 161 -15.88 -11.98 -9.96
N GLN A 162 -15.73 -11.18 -8.90
CA GLN A 162 -15.99 -11.54 -7.49
C GLN A 162 -15.20 -12.77 -7.01
N THR A 163 -14.05 -13.06 -7.65
CA THR A 163 -13.12 -14.12 -7.25
C THR A 163 -12.08 -13.62 -6.22
N ARG A 164 -12.01 -12.30 -6.02
CA ARG A 164 -11.25 -11.63 -4.98
C ARG A 164 -12.19 -10.74 -4.16
N ALA A 165 -12.09 -10.84 -2.83
CA ALA A 165 -12.73 -9.93 -1.89
C ALA A 165 -11.72 -8.92 -1.32
N ASP A 166 -12.23 -7.79 -0.85
CA ASP A 166 -11.58 -6.81 0.02
C ASP A 166 -12.26 -6.78 1.38
N ILE A 167 -11.61 -6.17 2.37
CA ILE A 167 -12.05 -6.26 3.77
C ILE A 167 -13.44 -5.62 4.01
N ASP A 168 -13.78 -4.62 3.23
CA ASP A 168 -15.01 -3.84 3.38
C ASP A 168 -15.96 -3.92 2.14
N GLY A 169 -15.59 -4.68 1.11
CA GLY A 169 -16.40 -4.89 -0.10
C GLY A 169 -16.42 -3.72 -1.08
N ASN A 170 -15.72 -2.62 -0.76
CA ASN A 170 -15.77 -1.39 -1.57
C ASN A 170 -15.15 -1.58 -2.96
N MET A 171 -13.99 -2.27 -3.06
CA MET A 171 -13.36 -2.53 -4.36
C MET A 171 -14.17 -3.53 -5.19
N THR A 172 -14.76 -4.54 -4.55
CA THR A 172 -15.66 -5.49 -5.22
C THR A 172 -16.85 -4.76 -5.84
N SER A 173 -17.45 -3.81 -5.11
CA SER A 173 -18.56 -2.98 -5.60
C SER A 173 -18.11 -2.04 -6.73
N ALA A 174 -17.01 -1.32 -6.55
CA ALA A 174 -16.50 -0.35 -7.53
C ALA A 174 -16.15 -1.01 -8.87
N ALA A 175 -15.58 -2.22 -8.84
CA ALA A 175 -15.16 -2.94 -10.02
C ALA A 175 -16.35 -3.39 -10.91
N GLN A 176 -17.58 -3.49 -10.38
CA GLN A 176 -18.75 -3.90 -11.17
C GLN A 176 -19.06 -2.93 -12.29
N ALA A 177 -18.83 -1.64 -12.09
CA ALA A 177 -19.09 -0.59 -13.08
C ALA A 177 -18.07 -0.53 -14.22
N LEU A 178 -16.89 -1.16 -14.06
CA LEU A 178 -15.81 -1.10 -15.05
C LEU A 178 -16.10 -1.98 -16.26
N SER A 179 -15.92 -1.46 -17.47
CA SER A 179 -15.83 -2.30 -18.67
C SER A 179 -14.46 -2.98 -18.76
N PRO A 180 -14.28 -4.02 -19.57
CA PRO A 180 -12.96 -4.59 -19.82
C PRO A 180 -11.95 -3.56 -20.32
N GLN A 181 -12.38 -2.62 -21.15
CA GLN A 181 -11.56 -1.53 -21.67
C GLN A 181 -11.16 -0.53 -20.59
N ASP A 182 -12.08 -0.18 -19.66
CA ASP A 182 -11.76 0.67 -18.51
C ASP A 182 -10.71 0.01 -17.60
N ILE A 183 -10.81 -1.31 -17.40
CA ILE A 183 -9.86 -2.09 -16.60
C ILE A 183 -8.45 -2.04 -17.22
N GLU A 184 -8.33 -2.30 -18.51
CA GLU A 184 -7.05 -2.23 -19.23
C GLU A 184 -6.45 -0.82 -19.17
N ALA A 185 -7.25 0.20 -19.44
CA ALA A 185 -6.79 1.59 -19.44
C ALA A 185 -6.37 2.07 -18.04
N LEU A 186 -7.13 1.74 -17.01
CA LEU A 186 -6.79 2.09 -15.62
C LEU A 186 -5.53 1.35 -15.13
N ALA A 187 -5.39 0.06 -15.45
CA ALA A 187 -4.21 -0.71 -15.07
C ALA A 187 -2.94 -0.13 -15.73
N ASP A 188 -3.00 0.17 -17.02
CA ASP A 188 -1.92 0.79 -17.77
C ASP A 188 -1.56 2.18 -17.22
N TYR A 189 -2.56 3.02 -16.98
CA TYR A 189 -2.38 4.37 -16.42
C TYR A 189 -1.69 4.35 -15.05
N VAL A 190 -2.22 3.59 -14.09
CA VAL A 190 -1.66 3.62 -12.72
C VAL A 190 -0.27 3.03 -12.63
N ALA A 191 0.06 2.07 -13.50
CA ALA A 191 1.38 1.44 -13.52
C ALA A 191 2.49 2.41 -13.95
N GLY A 192 2.18 3.41 -14.77
CA GLY A 192 3.13 4.43 -15.20
C GLY A 192 3.26 5.65 -14.28
N LEU A 193 2.42 5.75 -13.23
CA LEU A 193 2.47 6.88 -12.31
C LEU A 193 3.64 6.78 -11.33
N SER A 194 4.30 7.90 -11.04
CA SER A 194 5.27 7.97 -9.95
C SER A 194 4.58 7.84 -8.59
N ALA A 195 5.23 7.13 -7.67
CA ALA A 195 4.84 7.04 -6.26
C ALA A 195 5.42 8.19 -5.39
N GLU A 196 6.09 9.16 -6.01
CA GLU A 196 6.66 10.35 -5.35
C GLU A 196 5.69 11.53 -5.31
#